data_4d9a50a228d1a01da8a3cd0f34b61955
#
_entry.id   4d9a50a228d1a01da8a3cd0f34b61955
#
_cell.length_a   1.000
_cell.length_b   1.000
_cell.length_c   1.000
_cell.angle_alpha   90.00
_cell.angle_beta   90.00
_cell.angle_gamma   90.00
#
_symmetry.space_group_name_H-M   'P 1'
#
loop_
_entity.id
_entity.type
_entity.pdbx_description
1 polymer ?
#
loop_
_entity_poly.entity_id
_entity_poly.type
_entity_poly.pdbx_seq_one_letter_code
_entity_poly.pdbx_strand_id
1 'polypeptide(L)'
;MREADCIFCRIVSGELPASIVDEDEHTIAFMDVNPATRGHALVIPRTHTADLLEIEPAQLAAVSVAAQRLAGRAKERLGADGVNVINSCGAAALQTVFHFHLHVIPRYEGDPLRLPWTPAPGDSEQIAAAAAKLTGG
;
A
#
# COMPACT_ATOMS: atom_id res chain seq x y z
N MET A 1 -13.12 3.06 13.10
CA MET A 1 -13.23 4.29 13.92
C MET A 1 -12.39 5.40 13.30
N ARG A 2 -12.89 6.59 13.33
CA ARG A 2 -12.21 7.75 12.77
C ARG A 2 -11.30 8.40 13.80
N GLU A 3 -10.15 8.89 13.34
CA GLU A 3 -9.24 9.71 14.14
C GLU A 3 -9.21 11.12 13.59
N ALA A 4 -9.46 12.12 14.45
CA ALA A 4 -9.56 13.52 14.03
C ALA A 4 -8.28 14.08 13.42
N ASP A 5 -7.11 13.61 13.89
CA ASP A 5 -5.80 14.08 13.40
C ASP A 5 -5.30 13.30 12.17
N CYS A 6 -6.03 12.26 11.77
CA CYS A 6 -5.62 11.43 10.64
C CYS A 6 -6.10 12.05 9.33
N ILE A 7 -5.15 12.39 8.45
CA ILE A 7 -5.50 12.99 7.16
C ILE A 7 -6.32 12.02 6.28
N PHE A 8 -6.07 10.72 6.39
CA PHE A 8 -6.83 9.73 5.61
C PHE A 8 -8.25 9.56 6.15
N CYS A 9 -8.44 9.61 7.47
CA CYS A 9 -9.79 9.64 8.03
C CYS A 9 -10.56 10.86 7.56
N ARG A 10 -9.89 11.99 7.41
CA ARG A 10 -10.51 13.23 6.92
C ARG A 10 -10.86 13.15 5.44
N ILE A 11 -10.09 12.38 4.67
CA ILE A 11 -10.44 12.09 3.27
C ILE A 11 -11.67 11.19 3.21
N VAL A 12 -11.73 10.14 4.05
CA VAL A 12 -12.88 9.24 4.12
C VAL A 12 -14.16 10.01 4.46
N SER A 13 -14.07 10.97 5.38
CA SER A 13 -15.23 11.75 5.82
C SER A 13 -15.60 12.88 4.85
N GLY A 14 -14.76 13.16 3.87
CA GLY A 14 -14.97 14.25 2.92
C GLY A 14 -14.50 15.62 3.40
N GLU A 15 -13.86 15.70 4.57
CA GLU A 15 -13.29 16.96 5.07
C GLU A 15 -12.12 17.46 4.25
N LEU A 16 -11.31 16.54 3.71
CA LEU A 16 -10.21 16.87 2.82
C LEU A 16 -10.52 16.36 1.42
N PRO A 17 -10.28 17.17 0.39
CA PRO A 17 -10.50 16.72 -0.98
C PRO A 17 -9.42 15.70 -1.39
N ALA A 18 -9.80 14.79 -2.28
CA ALA A 18 -8.90 13.82 -2.88
C ALA A 18 -9.47 13.40 -4.22
N SER A 19 -8.58 12.95 -5.11
CA SER A 19 -9.01 12.39 -6.40
C SER A 19 -9.35 10.92 -6.18
N ILE A 20 -10.60 10.65 -5.82
CA ILE A 20 -11.08 9.29 -5.53
C ILE A 20 -11.27 8.54 -6.84
N VAL A 21 -10.68 7.36 -6.93
CA VAL A 21 -10.70 6.54 -8.15
C VAL A 21 -11.44 5.21 -7.98
N ASP A 22 -11.73 4.81 -6.75
CA ASP A 22 -12.50 3.61 -6.48
C ASP A 22 -13.00 3.67 -5.03
N GLU A 23 -14.17 3.11 -4.78
CA GLU A 23 -14.66 2.97 -3.42
C GLU A 23 -15.71 1.88 -3.35
N ASP A 24 -15.77 1.25 -2.20
CA ASP A 24 -16.81 0.28 -1.90
C ASP A 24 -17.21 0.43 -0.42
N GLU A 25 -17.97 -0.53 0.10
CA GLU A 25 -18.47 -0.49 1.46
C GLU A 25 -17.36 -0.40 2.52
N HIS A 26 -16.20 -1.00 2.25
CA HIS A 26 -15.12 -1.15 3.23
C HIS A 26 -13.86 -0.36 2.91
N THR A 27 -13.68 0.04 1.66
CA THR A 27 -12.42 0.65 1.21
C THR A 27 -12.67 1.90 0.37
N ILE A 28 -11.62 2.71 0.28
CA ILE A 28 -11.59 3.85 -0.62
C ILE A 28 -10.19 3.95 -1.21
N ALA A 29 -10.11 4.30 -2.49
CA ALA A 29 -8.85 4.49 -3.18
C ALA A 29 -8.79 5.88 -3.78
N PHE A 30 -7.65 6.52 -3.66
CA PHE A 30 -7.45 7.88 -4.16
C PHE A 30 -6.02 8.06 -4.65
N MET A 31 -5.81 9.08 -5.50
CA MET A 31 -4.50 9.32 -6.09
C MET A 31 -3.52 9.85 -5.06
N ASP A 32 -2.28 9.37 -5.11
CA ASP A 32 -1.19 9.92 -4.31
C ASP A 32 -0.82 11.28 -4.90
N VAL A 33 -0.75 12.32 -4.04
CA VAL A 33 -0.39 13.67 -4.49
C VAL A 33 1.12 13.84 -4.70
N ASN A 34 1.91 12.85 -4.27
CA ASN A 34 3.36 12.79 -4.50
C ASN A 34 3.71 11.50 -5.24
N PRO A 35 3.21 11.32 -6.47
CA PRO A 35 3.26 10.03 -7.14
C PRO A 35 4.69 9.61 -7.50
N ALA A 36 4.99 8.32 -7.30
CA ALA A 36 6.23 7.73 -7.77
C ALA A 36 6.23 7.54 -9.28
N THR A 37 5.05 7.22 -9.84
CA THR A 37 4.83 7.09 -11.27
C THR A 37 3.44 7.61 -11.61
N ARG A 38 3.15 7.72 -12.90
CA ARG A 38 1.81 8.08 -13.36
C ARG A 38 0.80 7.03 -12.90
N GLY A 39 -0.23 7.47 -12.18
CA GLY A 39 -1.28 6.58 -11.71
C GLY A 39 -1.05 5.96 -10.35
N HIS A 40 0.00 6.37 -9.64
CA HIS A 40 0.25 5.92 -8.28
C HIS A 40 -0.93 6.28 -7.38
N ALA A 41 -1.56 5.28 -6.79
CA ALA A 41 -2.74 5.45 -5.95
C ALA A 41 -2.56 4.75 -4.61
N LEU A 42 -3.39 5.13 -3.66
CA LEU A 42 -3.44 4.53 -2.33
C LEU A 42 -4.79 3.88 -2.12
N VAL A 43 -4.79 2.70 -1.51
CA VAL A 43 -6.03 2.02 -1.10
C VAL A 43 -6.01 1.90 0.42
N ILE A 44 -7.08 2.36 1.05
CA ILE A 44 -7.18 2.38 2.51
C ILE A 44 -8.49 1.73 2.97
N PRO A 45 -8.54 1.17 4.19
CA PRO A 45 -9.81 0.83 4.81
C PRO A 45 -10.50 2.11 5.27
N ARG A 46 -11.83 2.12 5.25
CA ARG A 46 -12.59 3.27 5.76
C ARG A 46 -12.44 3.41 7.26
N THR A 47 -12.35 2.29 7.97
CA THR A 47 -12.14 2.27 9.42
C THR A 47 -10.67 2.54 9.72
N HIS A 48 -10.41 3.43 10.67
CA HIS A 48 -9.04 3.74 11.07
C HIS A 48 -8.37 2.52 11.70
N THR A 49 -7.19 2.18 11.21
CA THR A 49 -6.29 1.19 11.80
C THR A 49 -4.87 1.64 11.42
N ALA A 50 -3.95 1.56 12.37
CA ALA A 50 -2.66 2.22 12.19
C ALA A 50 -1.78 1.56 11.13
N ASP A 51 -1.66 0.24 11.15
CA ASP A 51 -0.67 -0.45 10.33
C ASP A 51 -1.03 -1.92 10.09
N LEU A 52 -0.13 -2.60 9.39
CA LEU A 52 -0.29 -4.01 9.03
C LEU A 52 -0.41 -4.93 10.25
N LEU A 53 0.24 -4.57 11.37
CA LEU A 53 0.20 -5.40 12.57
C LEU A 53 -1.13 -5.26 13.32
N GLU A 54 -1.81 -4.13 13.17
CA GLU A 54 -3.05 -3.83 13.86
C GLU A 54 -4.30 -4.19 13.05
N ILE A 55 -4.22 -4.13 11.71
CA ILE A 55 -5.40 -4.29 10.86
C ILE A 55 -6.06 -5.65 11.02
N GLU A 56 -7.40 -5.67 11.08
CA GLU A 56 -8.16 -6.90 11.12
C GLU A 56 -8.02 -7.68 9.81
N PRO A 57 -7.87 -9.02 9.86
CA PRO A 57 -7.70 -9.82 8.64
C PRO A 57 -8.77 -9.62 7.58
N ALA A 58 -10.03 -9.45 7.97
CA ALA A 58 -11.10 -9.22 7.01
C ALA A 58 -10.96 -7.86 6.30
N GLN A 59 -10.49 -6.84 7.01
CA GLN A 59 -10.23 -5.54 6.42
C GLN A 59 -9.00 -5.59 5.50
N LEU A 60 -7.96 -6.31 5.91
CA LEU A 60 -6.79 -6.51 5.07
C LEU A 60 -7.16 -7.19 3.76
N ALA A 61 -8.02 -8.21 3.84
CA ALA A 61 -8.51 -8.89 2.64
C ALA A 61 -9.27 -7.92 1.72
N ALA A 62 -10.14 -7.08 2.28
CA ALA A 62 -10.91 -6.12 1.50
C ALA A 62 -10.00 -5.10 0.80
N VAL A 63 -9.01 -4.57 1.50
CA VAL A 63 -8.05 -3.62 0.92
C VAL A 63 -7.21 -4.29 -0.17
N SER A 64 -6.79 -5.53 0.06
CA SER A 64 -6.00 -6.30 -0.92
C SER A 64 -6.78 -6.56 -2.22
N VAL A 65 -8.05 -6.92 -2.11
CA VAL A 65 -8.92 -7.14 -3.27
C VAL A 65 -9.14 -5.83 -4.03
N ALA A 66 -9.33 -4.72 -3.31
CA ALA A 66 -9.46 -3.42 -3.95
C ALA A 66 -8.17 -3.02 -4.69
N ALA A 67 -7.00 -3.31 -4.10
CA ALA A 67 -5.72 -3.06 -4.74
C ALA A 67 -5.56 -3.89 -6.02
N GLN A 68 -5.98 -5.15 -6.00
CA GLN A 68 -5.97 -6.02 -7.18
C GLN A 68 -6.83 -5.44 -8.30
N ARG A 69 -8.03 -4.98 -7.97
CA ARG A 69 -8.95 -4.37 -8.92
C ARG A 69 -8.32 -3.13 -9.57
N LEU A 70 -7.70 -2.29 -8.75
CA LEU A 70 -7.07 -1.07 -9.21
C LEU A 70 -5.84 -1.36 -10.08
N ALA A 71 -5.05 -2.38 -9.73
CA ALA A 71 -3.91 -2.82 -10.55
C ALA A 71 -4.37 -3.25 -11.95
N GLY A 72 -5.48 -3.97 -12.04
CA GLY A 72 -6.06 -4.36 -13.33
C GLY A 72 -6.46 -3.14 -14.17
N ARG A 73 -7.05 -2.13 -13.53
CA ARG A 73 -7.42 -0.90 -14.22
C ARG A 73 -6.19 -0.12 -14.71
N ALA A 74 -5.12 -0.13 -13.94
CA ALA A 74 -3.87 0.53 -14.34
C ALA A 74 -3.31 -0.10 -15.62
N LYS A 75 -3.33 -1.42 -15.72
CA LYS A 75 -2.90 -2.09 -16.94
C LYS A 75 -3.81 -1.77 -18.12
N GLU A 76 -5.11 -1.85 -17.93
CA GLU A 76 -6.07 -1.65 -19.01
C GLU A 76 -6.19 -0.19 -19.46
N ARG A 77 -6.18 0.74 -18.52
CA ARG A 77 -6.55 2.14 -18.79
C ARG A 77 -5.37 3.08 -18.87
N LEU A 78 -4.25 2.74 -18.21
CA LEU A 78 -3.04 3.57 -18.24
C LEU A 78 -1.94 2.94 -19.07
N GLY A 79 -2.12 1.72 -19.54
CA GLY A 79 -1.10 1.02 -20.31
C GLY A 79 0.10 0.62 -19.49
N ALA A 80 -0.08 0.39 -18.18
CA ALA A 80 1.02 -0.02 -17.32
C ALA A 80 1.58 -1.37 -17.77
N ASP A 81 2.91 -1.50 -17.74
CA ASP A 81 3.60 -2.75 -18.07
C ASP A 81 3.66 -3.68 -16.87
N GLY A 82 3.59 -3.14 -15.68
CA GLY A 82 3.59 -3.88 -14.43
C GLY A 82 3.01 -3.04 -13.31
N VAL A 83 2.92 -3.63 -12.11
CA VAL A 83 2.42 -2.95 -10.92
C VAL A 83 3.19 -3.42 -9.70
N ASN A 84 3.62 -2.49 -8.86
CA ASN A 84 4.09 -2.82 -7.52
C ASN A 84 3.00 -2.46 -6.51
N VAL A 85 2.76 -3.37 -5.56
CA VAL A 85 1.88 -3.11 -4.43
C VAL A 85 2.75 -3.14 -3.19
N ILE A 86 2.75 -2.05 -2.43
CA ILE A 86 3.66 -1.87 -1.30
C ILE A 86 2.90 -1.43 -0.06
N ASN A 87 3.21 -2.06 1.07
CA ASN A 87 2.81 -1.57 2.38
C ASN A 87 4.07 -1.26 3.19
N SER A 88 4.08 -0.10 3.81
CA SER A 88 5.13 0.27 4.77
C SER A 88 4.53 0.21 6.16
N CYS A 89 5.07 -0.66 7.00
CA CYS A 89 4.60 -0.86 8.36
C CYS A 89 5.69 -0.38 9.34
N GLY A 90 5.40 0.72 10.03
CA GLY A 90 6.32 1.33 10.99
C GLY A 90 7.25 2.37 10.37
N ALA A 91 7.74 3.27 11.22
CA ALA A 91 8.59 4.37 10.78
C ALA A 91 9.90 3.90 10.13
N ALA A 92 10.47 2.80 10.63
CA ALA A 92 11.71 2.22 10.07
C ALA A 92 11.50 1.71 8.65
N ALA A 93 10.27 1.37 8.28
CA ALA A 93 9.90 0.95 6.93
C ALA A 93 9.33 2.12 6.11
N LEU A 94 9.52 3.35 6.59
CA LEU A 94 9.11 4.60 5.93
C LEU A 94 7.60 4.86 5.92
N GLN A 95 6.88 4.33 6.90
CA GLN A 95 5.48 4.69 7.08
C GLN A 95 5.40 6.12 7.62
N THR A 96 4.68 6.99 6.92
CA THR A 96 4.54 8.40 7.31
C THR A 96 3.13 8.75 7.77
N VAL A 97 2.12 8.02 7.29
CA VAL A 97 0.73 8.20 7.74
C VAL A 97 0.30 6.91 8.43
N PHE A 98 -0.13 7.02 9.69
CA PHE A 98 -0.50 5.85 10.50
C PHE A 98 -1.99 5.56 10.40
N HIS A 99 -2.42 5.36 9.19
CA HIS A 99 -3.67 4.78 8.75
C HIS A 99 -3.26 3.79 7.67
N PHE A 100 -3.58 2.52 7.85
CA PHE A 100 -3.13 1.46 6.94
C PHE A 100 -3.41 1.83 5.49
N HIS A 101 -2.42 1.67 4.63
CA HIS A 101 -2.61 1.90 3.21
C HIS A 101 -1.69 1.03 2.37
N LEU A 102 -2.21 0.59 1.22
CA LEU A 102 -1.42 -0.05 0.20
C LEU A 102 -1.16 0.96 -0.91
N HIS A 103 0.10 1.08 -1.30
CA HIS A 103 0.47 1.79 -2.51
C HIS A 103 0.23 0.88 -3.70
N VAL A 104 -0.44 1.37 -4.72
CA VAL A 104 -0.57 0.69 -6.01
C VAL A 104 0.18 1.56 -7.01
N ILE A 105 1.33 1.06 -7.45
CA ILE A 105 2.26 1.85 -8.26
C ILE A 105 2.39 1.22 -9.64
N PRO A 106 1.72 1.80 -10.66
CA PRO A 106 1.89 1.33 -12.04
C PRO A 106 3.35 1.49 -12.48
N ARG A 107 3.87 0.50 -13.17
CA ARG A 107 5.24 0.53 -13.65
C ARG A 107 5.25 0.53 -15.17
N TYR A 108 6.17 1.29 -15.74
CA TYR A 108 6.30 1.46 -17.19
C TYR A 108 7.73 1.16 -17.60
N GLU A 109 7.91 0.52 -18.77
CA GLU A 109 9.25 0.29 -19.30
C GLU A 109 10.05 1.58 -19.34
N GLY A 110 11.23 1.56 -18.72
CA GLY A 110 12.10 2.72 -18.69
C GLY A 110 11.75 3.78 -17.67
N ASP A 111 10.77 3.54 -16.76
CA ASP A 111 10.48 4.51 -15.71
C ASP A 111 11.67 4.64 -14.75
N PRO A 112 11.84 5.79 -14.07
CA PRO A 112 13.00 6.04 -13.23
C PRO A 112 12.93 5.43 -11.83
N LEU A 113 11.81 4.80 -11.46
CA LEU A 113 11.64 4.27 -10.10
C LEU A 113 12.55 3.08 -9.87
N ARG A 114 13.24 3.06 -8.74
CA ARG A 114 14.12 1.98 -8.34
C ARG A 114 13.56 1.27 -7.11
N LEU A 115 13.78 -0.04 -7.02
CA LEU A 115 13.52 -0.78 -5.79
C LEU A 115 14.46 -0.28 -4.69
N PRO A 116 14.04 -0.36 -3.42
CA PRO A 116 14.88 0.14 -2.31
C PRO A 116 16.14 -0.68 -2.06
N TRP A 117 16.32 -1.81 -2.73
CA TRP A 117 17.54 -2.63 -2.59
C TRP A 117 17.91 -3.26 -3.94
N THR A 118 19.18 -3.63 -4.06
CA THR A 118 19.66 -4.43 -5.20
C THR A 118 19.73 -5.87 -4.75
N PRO A 119 19.04 -6.82 -5.43
CA PRO A 119 19.10 -8.23 -5.06
C PRO A 119 20.53 -8.78 -5.16
N ALA A 120 20.95 -9.47 -4.11
CA ALA A 120 22.25 -10.13 -4.05
C ALA A 120 22.16 -11.33 -3.11
N PRO A 121 22.98 -12.39 -3.30
CA PRO A 121 22.95 -13.52 -2.38
C PRO A 121 23.29 -13.13 -0.96
N GLY A 122 22.51 -13.65 -0.01
CA GLY A 122 22.77 -13.45 1.41
C GLY A 122 23.65 -14.56 2.00
N ASP A 123 24.03 -14.38 3.26
CA ASP A 123 24.76 -15.40 4.00
C ASP A 123 23.83 -16.56 4.36
N SER A 124 24.19 -17.78 3.95
CA SER A 124 23.31 -18.95 4.13
C SER A 124 23.04 -19.29 5.59
N GLU A 125 24.01 -19.08 6.48
CA GLU A 125 23.82 -19.36 7.91
C GLU A 125 22.87 -18.36 8.56
N GLN A 126 22.97 -17.09 8.19
CA GLN A 126 22.07 -16.05 8.68
C GLN A 126 20.65 -16.28 8.16
N ILE A 127 20.50 -16.68 6.92
CA ILE A 127 19.19 -17.01 6.34
C ILE A 127 18.54 -18.16 7.13
N ALA A 128 19.31 -19.23 7.37
CA ALA A 128 18.79 -20.38 8.12
C ALA A 128 18.43 -20.02 9.55
N ALA A 129 19.25 -19.21 10.22
CA ALA A 129 18.98 -18.79 11.59
C ALA A 129 17.69 -17.92 11.66
N ALA A 130 17.52 -17.02 10.72
CA ALA A 130 16.32 -16.19 10.65
C ALA A 130 15.08 -17.07 10.37
N ALA A 131 15.21 -18.04 9.47
CA ALA A 131 14.11 -18.95 9.16
C ALA A 131 13.68 -19.75 10.40
N ALA A 132 14.64 -20.21 11.19
CA ALA A 132 14.35 -20.92 12.44
C ALA A 132 13.58 -20.03 13.42
N LYS A 133 13.96 -18.76 13.55
CA LYS A 133 13.27 -17.82 14.42
C LYS A 133 11.84 -17.56 13.94
N LEU A 134 11.66 -17.38 12.65
CA LEU A 134 10.33 -17.10 12.06
C LEU A 134 9.39 -18.28 12.17
N THR A 135 9.90 -19.51 12.22
CA THR A 135 9.09 -20.71 12.39
C THR A 135 8.86 -21.08 13.85
N GLY A 136 9.29 -20.26 14.78
CA GLY A 136 9.07 -20.49 16.22
C GLY A 136 10.15 -21.28 16.91
N GLY A 137 11.25 -21.56 16.21
CA GLY A 137 12.37 -22.33 16.75
C GLY A 137 13.35 -21.52 17.57
#